data_8fddffda17113c69da1e281a52585861
#
_entry.id   8fddffda17113c69da1e281a52585861
#
_cell.length_a   1.000
_cell.length_b   1.000
_cell.length_c   1.000
_cell.angle_alpha   90.00
_cell.angle_beta   90.00
_cell.angle_gamma   90.00
#
_symmetry.space_group_name_H-M   'P 1'
#
loop_
_entity.id
_entity.type
_entity.pdbx_description
1 polymer ?
#
loop_
_entity_poly.entity_id
_entity_poly.type
_entity_poly.pdbx_seq_one_letter_code
_entity_poly.pdbx_strand_id
1 'polypeptide(L)'
;MTQSLKGRSVLVTGGSKGIGKGIARVFAEAGAKVAIMSRHADQAEAAAKEIGHGAFGIGGDVTSLASMESVMKAVADRNGGLDVLCANAGIFPPAKLEEMTGEQWDEVVDTNLKGTFHSVKAAIPYLKNSDQGRIVITSSITGPITGFPGWTHYGATKAGQLGFMRTACIELAKYGITVNAVLPGNIVTEGLISMGEEYGKTMAASVPLKKLGVVEDIGYAALYFASKEANYVTGQTIIVDGGQILPESLEALAQA
;
A
#
# COMPACT_ATOMS: atom_id res chain seq x y z
N MET A 1 13.88 13.88 5.56
CA MET A 1 12.68 13.20 4.98
C MET A 1 11.38 13.83 5.44
N THR A 2 11.11 13.93 6.73
CA THR A 2 9.83 14.46 7.23
C THR A 2 9.50 15.88 6.77
N GLN A 3 10.49 16.78 6.71
CA GLN A 3 10.26 18.17 6.28
C GLN A 3 9.81 18.29 4.82
N SER A 4 10.19 17.36 3.94
CA SER A 4 9.81 17.39 2.53
C SER A 4 8.34 17.02 2.28
N LEU A 5 7.67 16.44 3.28
CA LEU A 5 6.25 16.07 3.21
C LEU A 5 5.33 17.11 3.88
N LYS A 6 5.89 18.10 4.59
CA LYS A 6 5.07 19.10 5.27
C LYS A 6 4.17 19.88 4.29
N GLY A 7 2.86 19.82 4.53
CA GLY A 7 1.85 20.47 3.71
C GLY A 7 1.51 19.76 2.40
N ARG A 8 2.19 18.68 2.03
CA ARG A 8 1.91 17.87 0.83
C ARG A 8 0.57 17.15 0.95
N SER A 9 -0.17 17.13 -0.12
CA SER A 9 -1.45 16.43 -0.21
C SER A 9 -1.23 14.95 -0.54
N VAL A 10 -1.75 14.09 0.31
CA VAL A 10 -1.56 12.62 0.25
C VAL A 10 -2.90 11.92 0.27
N LEU A 11 -3.13 10.99 -0.65
CA LEU A 11 -4.25 10.05 -0.60
C LEU A 11 -3.73 8.64 -0.32
N VAL A 12 -4.32 7.99 0.70
CA VAL A 12 -4.08 6.57 0.99
C VAL A 12 -5.34 5.77 0.74
N THR A 13 -5.34 4.90 -0.28
CA THR A 13 -6.46 4.00 -0.55
C THR A 13 -6.41 2.79 0.39
N GLY A 14 -7.57 2.34 0.88
CA GLY A 14 -7.63 1.27 1.89
C GLY A 14 -7.00 1.67 3.22
N GLY A 15 -7.10 2.96 3.59
CA GLY A 15 -6.40 3.54 4.73
C GLY A 15 -7.14 3.45 6.06
N SER A 16 -8.33 2.82 6.14
CA SER A 16 -9.12 2.77 7.37
C SER A 16 -8.61 1.75 8.42
N LYS A 17 -7.76 0.80 8.02
CA LYS A 17 -7.20 -0.25 8.89
C LYS A 17 -5.85 -0.76 8.38
N GLY A 18 -5.18 -1.56 9.20
CA GLY A 18 -3.95 -2.28 8.85
C GLY A 18 -2.85 -1.39 8.29
N ILE A 19 -2.14 -1.89 7.29
CA ILE A 19 -1.00 -1.21 6.65
C ILE A 19 -1.36 0.18 6.15
N GLY A 20 -2.53 0.34 5.49
CA GLY A 20 -2.96 1.64 4.99
C GLY A 20 -3.13 2.69 6.08
N LYS A 21 -3.65 2.29 7.26
CA LYS A 21 -3.78 3.16 8.42
C LYS A 21 -2.41 3.55 9.00
N GLY A 22 -1.45 2.60 9.03
CA GLY A 22 -0.07 2.87 9.43
C GLY A 22 0.61 3.85 8.48
N ILE A 23 0.47 3.67 7.17
CA ILE A 23 0.96 4.62 6.17
C ILE A 23 0.36 6.01 6.44
N ALA A 24 -0.97 6.10 6.56
CA ALA A 24 -1.66 7.38 6.78
C ALA A 24 -1.16 8.09 8.06
N ARG A 25 -0.94 7.34 9.16
CA ARG A 25 -0.39 7.87 10.42
C ARG A 25 0.99 8.47 10.23
N VAL A 26 1.91 7.72 9.64
CA VAL A 26 3.30 8.17 9.42
C VAL A 26 3.36 9.42 8.55
N PHE A 27 2.53 9.52 7.51
CA PHE A 27 2.46 10.71 6.67
C PHE A 27 1.84 11.91 7.41
N ALA A 28 0.81 11.69 8.22
CA ALA A 28 0.18 12.75 9.01
C ALA A 28 1.16 13.32 10.06
N GLU A 29 1.91 12.46 10.76
CA GLU A 29 2.98 12.83 11.70
C GLU A 29 4.12 13.58 11.01
N ALA A 30 4.39 13.29 9.73
CA ALA A 30 5.34 14.04 8.92
C ALA A 30 4.80 15.41 8.45
N GLY A 31 3.58 15.78 8.83
CA GLY A 31 2.94 17.06 8.53
C GLY A 31 2.27 17.14 7.16
N ALA A 32 2.02 16.02 6.51
CA ALA A 32 1.24 15.96 5.27
C ALA A 32 -0.26 16.18 5.54
N LYS A 33 -0.99 16.66 4.53
CA LYS A 33 -2.45 16.73 4.51
C LYS A 33 -2.99 15.40 3.98
N VAL A 34 -3.38 14.50 4.88
CA VAL A 34 -3.72 13.12 4.55
C VAL A 34 -5.22 12.92 4.36
N ALA A 35 -5.60 12.41 3.19
CA ALA A 35 -6.90 11.84 2.92
C ALA A 35 -6.83 10.31 3.06
N ILE A 36 -7.76 9.73 3.83
CA ILE A 36 -7.87 8.30 4.05
C ILE A 36 -9.10 7.80 3.32
N MET A 37 -8.93 6.90 2.37
CA MET A 37 -10.04 6.34 1.60
C MET A 37 -10.37 4.92 2.02
N SER A 38 -11.65 4.62 2.19
CA SER A 38 -12.17 3.26 2.24
C SER A 38 -13.55 3.18 1.57
N ARG A 39 -14.04 1.96 1.31
CA ARG A 39 -15.41 1.77 0.75
C ARG A 39 -16.50 2.32 1.68
N HIS A 40 -16.25 2.31 2.97
CA HIS A 40 -17.14 2.82 4.01
C HIS A 40 -16.59 4.15 4.54
N ALA A 41 -17.27 5.25 4.23
CA ALA A 41 -16.83 6.60 4.61
C ALA A 41 -16.71 6.78 6.12
N ASP A 42 -17.63 6.21 6.88
CA ASP A 42 -17.63 6.21 8.35
C ASP A 42 -16.37 5.57 8.94
N GLN A 43 -15.91 4.46 8.38
CA GLN A 43 -14.66 3.81 8.80
C GLN A 43 -13.43 4.66 8.46
N ALA A 44 -13.43 5.31 7.30
CA ALA A 44 -12.35 6.22 6.90
C ALA A 44 -12.30 7.44 7.83
N GLU A 45 -13.45 8.02 8.17
CA GLU A 45 -13.55 9.15 9.11
C GLU A 45 -13.12 8.76 10.52
N ALA A 46 -13.53 7.58 11.00
CA ALA A 46 -13.11 7.08 12.30
C ALA A 46 -11.59 6.93 12.40
N ALA A 47 -10.96 6.34 11.36
CA ALA A 47 -9.51 6.21 11.29
C ALA A 47 -8.81 7.57 11.21
N ALA A 48 -9.35 8.51 10.44
CA ALA A 48 -8.82 9.87 10.34
C ALA A 48 -8.87 10.62 11.69
N LYS A 49 -9.98 10.47 12.41
CA LYS A 49 -10.14 11.06 13.75
C LYS A 49 -9.13 10.48 14.76
N GLU A 50 -8.87 9.16 14.69
CA GLU A 50 -7.90 8.52 15.56
C GLU A 50 -6.45 8.97 15.25
N ILE A 51 -6.12 9.10 13.95
CA ILE A 51 -4.79 9.58 13.51
C ILE A 51 -4.60 11.06 13.90
N GLY A 52 -5.64 11.88 13.78
CA GLY A 52 -5.54 13.31 14.07
C GLY A 52 -4.77 14.08 12.99
N HIS A 53 -3.98 15.07 13.38
CA HIS A 53 -3.13 15.89 12.52
C HIS A 53 -3.84 16.52 11.30
N GLY A 54 -5.16 16.71 11.38
CA GLY A 54 -5.98 17.25 10.28
C GLY A 54 -6.26 16.25 9.15
N ALA A 55 -5.97 14.96 9.35
CA ALA A 55 -6.37 13.91 8.42
C ALA A 55 -7.91 13.85 8.28
N PHE A 56 -8.40 13.41 7.13
CA PHE A 56 -9.84 13.25 6.90
C PHE A 56 -10.16 11.98 6.14
N GLY A 57 -11.36 11.45 6.40
CA GLY A 57 -11.88 10.28 5.73
C GLY A 57 -12.68 10.63 4.47
N ILE A 58 -12.68 9.72 3.49
CA ILE A 58 -13.50 9.82 2.29
C ILE A 58 -13.95 8.43 1.84
N GLY A 59 -15.21 8.30 1.43
CA GLY A 59 -15.74 7.08 0.82
C GLY A 59 -15.33 6.95 -0.64
N GLY A 60 -14.97 5.73 -1.08
CA GLY A 60 -14.67 5.47 -2.48
C GLY A 60 -14.39 3.98 -2.74
N ASP A 61 -14.57 3.57 -4.01
CA ASP A 61 -14.36 2.19 -4.46
C ASP A 61 -13.31 2.15 -5.56
N VAL A 62 -12.18 1.48 -5.30
CA VAL A 62 -11.08 1.33 -6.26
C VAL A 62 -11.48 0.50 -7.49
N THR A 63 -12.51 -0.34 -7.39
CA THR A 63 -13.01 -1.14 -8.52
C THR A 63 -13.73 -0.27 -9.57
N SER A 64 -14.10 0.97 -9.23
CA SER A 64 -14.78 1.93 -10.10
C SER A 64 -13.88 3.12 -10.43
N LEU A 65 -13.53 3.29 -11.72
CA LEU A 65 -12.77 4.45 -12.16
C LEU A 65 -13.49 5.77 -11.85
N ALA A 66 -14.80 5.84 -12.10
CA ALA A 66 -15.59 7.05 -11.84
C ALA A 66 -15.62 7.41 -10.35
N SER A 67 -15.67 6.40 -9.45
CA SER A 67 -15.53 6.62 -8.01
C SER A 67 -14.16 7.21 -7.68
N MET A 68 -13.08 6.66 -8.25
CA MET A 68 -11.73 7.16 -8.01
C MET A 68 -11.52 8.58 -8.55
N GLU A 69 -12.08 8.92 -9.72
CA GLU A 69 -12.05 10.29 -10.25
C GLU A 69 -12.76 11.27 -9.31
N SER A 70 -13.90 10.88 -8.76
CA SER A 70 -14.63 11.69 -7.77
C SER A 70 -13.84 11.89 -6.48
N VAL A 71 -13.19 10.83 -5.98
CA VAL A 71 -12.30 10.88 -4.80
C VAL A 71 -11.13 11.83 -5.04
N MET A 72 -10.43 11.68 -6.17
CA MET A 72 -9.28 12.54 -6.50
C MET A 72 -9.68 14.01 -6.57
N LYS A 73 -10.83 14.29 -7.20
CA LYS A 73 -11.37 15.65 -7.25
C LYS A 73 -11.63 16.22 -5.86
N ALA A 74 -12.32 15.47 -5.00
CA ALA A 74 -12.66 15.91 -3.65
C ALA A 74 -11.41 16.15 -2.78
N VAL A 75 -10.39 15.29 -2.91
CA VAL A 75 -9.09 15.46 -2.22
C VAL A 75 -8.37 16.71 -2.72
N ALA A 76 -8.33 16.90 -4.04
CA ALA A 76 -7.67 18.06 -4.64
C ALA A 76 -8.37 19.37 -4.26
N ASP A 77 -9.70 19.41 -4.29
CA ASP A 77 -10.49 20.58 -3.88
C ASP A 77 -10.22 20.95 -2.42
N ARG A 78 -10.13 19.97 -1.52
CA ARG A 78 -9.93 20.20 -0.10
C ARG A 78 -8.50 20.59 0.27
N ASN A 79 -7.51 19.93 -0.34
CA ASN A 79 -6.10 20.09 0.01
C ASN A 79 -5.36 21.12 -0.86
N GLY A 80 -5.93 21.50 -2.00
CA GLY A 80 -5.32 22.39 -3.00
C GLY A 80 -4.52 21.65 -4.06
N GLY A 81 -4.73 20.33 -4.23
CA GLY A 81 -4.03 19.47 -5.19
C GLY A 81 -3.80 18.05 -4.65
N LEU A 82 -2.98 17.28 -5.36
CA LEU A 82 -2.52 15.96 -4.94
C LEU A 82 -1.03 15.82 -5.28
N ASP A 83 -0.21 15.51 -4.30
CA ASP A 83 1.24 15.29 -4.44
C ASP A 83 1.61 13.81 -4.39
N VAL A 84 0.92 13.03 -3.54
CA VAL A 84 1.25 11.62 -3.30
C VAL A 84 0.00 10.75 -3.34
N LEU A 85 0.07 9.67 -4.12
CA LEU A 85 -0.87 8.56 -4.06
C LEU A 85 -0.19 7.34 -3.43
N CYS A 86 -0.71 6.87 -2.30
CA CYS A 86 -0.40 5.55 -1.76
C CYS A 86 -1.50 4.56 -2.19
N ALA A 87 -1.25 3.81 -3.26
CA ALA A 87 -2.16 2.79 -3.79
C ALA A 87 -2.00 1.51 -2.96
N ASN A 88 -2.74 1.44 -1.85
CA ASN A 88 -2.63 0.38 -0.86
C ASN A 88 -3.86 -0.53 -0.79
N ALA A 89 -5.03 -0.11 -1.25
CA ALA A 89 -6.25 -0.93 -1.18
C ALA A 89 -6.05 -2.32 -1.77
N GLY A 90 -6.48 -3.34 -1.02
CA GLY A 90 -6.37 -4.73 -1.46
C GLY A 90 -7.05 -5.70 -0.51
N ILE A 91 -7.37 -6.88 -1.03
CA ILE A 91 -7.98 -8.00 -0.33
C ILE A 91 -7.18 -9.27 -0.60
N PHE A 92 -7.29 -10.26 0.29
CA PHE A 92 -6.60 -11.56 0.19
C PHE A 92 -7.41 -12.70 0.80
N PRO A 93 -8.70 -12.88 0.44
CA PRO A 93 -9.48 -14.02 0.92
C PRO A 93 -8.77 -15.32 0.50
N PRO A 94 -8.70 -16.33 1.39
CA PRO A 94 -8.07 -17.59 1.03
C PRO A 94 -9.02 -18.43 0.14
N ALA A 95 -8.46 -18.99 -0.95
CA ALA A 95 -9.15 -19.99 -1.78
C ALA A 95 -8.09 -20.91 -2.39
N LYS A 96 -8.22 -22.23 -2.19
CA LYS A 96 -7.30 -23.19 -2.80
C LYS A 96 -7.52 -23.24 -4.31
N LEU A 97 -6.45 -23.37 -5.08
CA LEU A 97 -6.50 -23.30 -6.54
C LEU A 97 -7.51 -24.27 -7.16
N GLU A 98 -7.60 -25.49 -6.64
CA GLU A 98 -8.54 -26.52 -7.12
C GLU A 98 -10.02 -26.22 -6.82
N GLU A 99 -10.30 -25.34 -5.85
CA GLU A 99 -11.64 -24.98 -5.39
C GLU A 99 -12.01 -23.54 -5.77
N MET A 100 -11.04 -22.75 -6.25
CA MET A 100 -11.21 -21.33 -6.55
C MET A 100 -12.17 -21.13 -7.73
N THR A 101 -13.22 -20.32 -7.53
CA THR A 101 -14.14 -19.95 -8.60
C THR A 101 -13.62 -18.74 -9.40
N GLY A 102 -14.20 -18.54 -10.62
CA GLY A 102 -13.91 -17.36 -11.43
C GLY A 102 -14.25 -16.06 -10.70
N GLU A 103 -15.36 -16.04 -9.96
CA GLU A 103 -15.80 -14.86 -9.20
C GLU A 103 -14.82 -14.50 -8.07
N GLN A 104 -14.30 -15.51 -7.36
CA GLN A 104 -13.28 -15.29 -6.33
C GLN A 104 -11.98 -14.74 -6.93
N TRP A 105 -11.59 -15.26 -8.09
CA TRP A 105 -10.45 -14.74 -8.84
C TRP A 105 -10.68 -13.29 -9.26
N ASP A 106 -11.82 -13.00 -9.89
CA ASP A 106 -12.16 -11.67 -10.42
C ASP A 106 -12.25 -10.63 -9.30
N GLU A 107 -12.84 -10.96 -8.15
CA GLU A 107 -12.94 -10.06 -6.99
C GLU A 107 -11.55 -9.56 -6.55
N VAL A 108 -10.58 -10.46 -6.47
CA VAL A 108 -9.20 -10.12 -6.05
C VAL A 108 -8.47 -9.35 -7.14
N VAL A 109 -8.63 -9.73 -8.41
CA VAL A 109 -8.03 -9.03 -9.55
C VAL A 109 -8.61 -7.62 -9.70
N ASP A 110 -9.92 -7.48 -9.63
CA ASP A 110 -10.59 -6.19 -9.75
C ASP A 110 -10.21 -5.23 -8.61
N THR A 111 -10.11 -5.74 -7.38
CA THR A 111 -9.74 -4.90 -6.23
C THR A 111 -8.26 -4.55 -6.26
N ASN A 112 -7.38 -5.55 -6.36
CA ASN A 112 -5.94 -5.34 -6.12
C ASN A 112 -5.21 -4.77 -7.33
N LEU A 113 -5.44 -5.35 -8.53
CA LEU A 113 -4.68 -4.97 -9.73
C LEU A 113 -5.39 -3.87 -10.52
N LYS A 114 -6.65 -4.09 -10.88
CA LYS A 114 -7.44 -3.10 -11.61
C LYS A 114 -7.71 -1.87 -10.75
N GLY A 115 -7.94 -2.06 -9.43
CA GLY A 115 -8.08 -0.95 -8.48
C GLY A 115 -6.80 -0.11 -8.35
N THR A 116 -5.62 -0.72 -8.41
CA THR A 116 -4.35 0.02 -8.51
C THR A 116 -4.30 0.85 -9.81
N PHE A 117 -4.65 0.26 -10.95
CA PHE A 117 -4.73 0.97 -12.23
C PHE A 117 -5.72 2.16 -12.16
N HIS A 118 -6.94 1.96 -11.66
CA HIS A 118 -7.93 3.03 -11.53
C HIS A 118 -7.42 4.16 -10.63
N SER A 119 -6.81 3.81 -9.49
CA SER A 119 -6.27 4.79 -8.55
C SER A 119 -5.18 5.63 -9.19
N VAL A 120 -4.24 5.00 -9.88
CA VAL A 120 -3.14 5.70 -10.57
C VAL A 120 -3.70 6.55 -11.71
N LYS A 121 -4.56 6.00 -12.58
CA LYS A 121 -5.15 6.70 -13.72
C LYS A 121 -5.89 7.98 -13.28
N ALA A 122 -6.72 7.87 -12.24
CA ALA A 122 -7.47 9.02 -11.72
C ALA A 122 -6.57 10.09 -11.06
N ALA A 123 -5.40 9.68 -10.50
CA ALA A 123 -4.47 10.60 -9.86
C ALA A 123 -3.60 11.39 -10.84
N ILE A 124 -3.30 10.86 -12.03
CA ILE A 124 -2.38 11.47 -13.01
C ILE A 124 -2.68 12.95 -13.29
N PRO A 125 -3.94 13.39 -13.55
CA PRO A 125 -4.21 14.80 -13.84
C PRO A 125 -3.77 15.76 -12.74
N TYR A 126 -3.83 15.33 -11.48
CA TYR A 126 -3.47 16.11 -10.31
C TYR A 126 -1.97 16.04 -10.03
N LEU A 127 -1.37 14.85 -10.10
CA LEU A 127 0.07 14.63 -9.90
C LEU A 127 0.94 15.37 -10.92
N LYS A 128 0.45 15.57 -12.14
CA LYS A 128 1.12 16.38 -13.17
C LYS A 128 1.30 17.85 -12.77
N ASN A 129 0.45 18.36 -11.90
CA ASN A 129 0.49 19.74 -11.44
C ASN A 129 1.32 19.91 -10.16
N SER A 130 1.81 18.79 -9.60
CA SER A 130 2.70 18.79 -8.44
C SER A 130 4.16 18.92 -8.87
N ASP A 131 4.95 19.69 -8.12
CA ASP A 131 6.40 19.73 -8.26
C ASP A 131 7.10 18.49 -7.66
N GLN A 132 6.32 17.61 -7.03
CA GLN A 132 6.78 16.38 -6.37
C GLN A 132 5.75 15.26 -6.51
N GLY A 133 5.32 14.94 -7.74
CA GLY A 133 4.38 13.85 -7.99
C GLY A 133 4.95 12.48 -7.60
N ARG A 134 4.27 11.73 -6.71
CA ARG A 134 4.71 10.43 -6.21
C ARG A 134 3.59 9.41 -6.21
N ILE A 135 3.90 8.19 -6.63
CA ILE A 135 3.03 7.03 -6.54
C ILE A 135 3.78 5.94 -5.78
N VAL A 136 3.19 5.49 -4.67
CA VAL A 136 3.72 4.38 -3.88
C VAL A 136 2.68 3.26 -3.85
N ILE A 137 3.04 2.09 -4.37
CA ILE A 137 2.18 0.91 -4.44
C ILE A 137 2.51 -0.01 -3.27
N THR A 138 1.51 -0.48 -2.52
CA THR A 138 1.68 -1.54 -1.54
C THR A 138 1.47 -2.89 -2.22
N SER A 139 2.59 -3.54 -2.60
CA SER A 139 2.58 -4.90 -3.14
C SER A 139 2.67 -5.92 -2.00
N SER A 140 3.52 -6.93 -2.09
CA SER A 140 3.78 -7.97 -1.08
C SER A 140 5.06 -8.73 -1.42
N ILE A 141 5.64 -9.44 -0.46
CA ILE A 141 6.61 -10.51 -0.77
C ILE A 141 5.92 -11.69 -1.47
N THR A 142 4.64 -11.97 -1.14
CA THR A 142 3.85 -13.03 -1.77
C THR A 142 3.46 -12.63 -3.19
N GLY A 143 3.80 -13.48 -4.14
CA GLY A 143 3.62 -13.28 -5.57
C GLY A 143 4.92 -12.88 -6.26
N PRO A 144 5.50 -11.72 -5.98
CA PRO A 144 6.77 -11.31 -6.58
C PRO A 144 7.96 -12.20 -6.22
N ILE A 145 8.02 -12.75 -5.00
CA ILE A 145 9.19 -13.44 -4.45
C ILE A 145 8.83 -14.80 -3.89
N THR A 146 7.79 -14.87 -3.06
CA THR A 146 7.33 -16.08 -2.38
C THR A 146 5.95 -16.50 -2.86
N GLY A 147 5.51 -17.70 -2.49
CA GLY A 147 4.15 -18.18 -2.67
C GLY A 147 3.54 -18.61 -1.33
N PHE A 148 2.22 -18.56 -1.23
CA PHE A 148 1.48 -19.09 -0.09
C PHE A 148 0.26 -19.86 -0.56
N PRO A 149 0.04 -21.10 -0.09
CA PRO A 149 -1.13 -21.89 -0.49
C PRO A 149 -2.45 -21.16 -0.21
N GLY A 150 -3.35 -21.20 -1.17
CA GLY A 150 -4.65 -20.51 -1.09
C GLY A 150 -4.63 -19.03 -1.53
N TRP A 151 -3.48 -18.50 -1.97
CA TRP A 151 -3.37 -17.10 -2.43
C TRP A 151 -2.87 -16.97 -3.88
N THR A 152 -3.24 -17.88 -4.75
CA THR A 152 -2.81 -17.84 -6.17
C THR A 152 -3.26 -16.56 -6.88
N HIS A 153 -4.53 -16.17 -6.73
CA HIS A 153 -5.08 -14.93 -7.26
C HIS A 153 -4.40 -13.68 -6.64
N TYR A 154 -4.22 -13.68 -5.32
CA TYR A 154 -3.53 -12.59 -4.62
C TYR A 154 -2.09 -12.44 -5.11
N GLY A 155 -1.33 -13.55 -5.15
CA GLY A 155 0.04 -13.56 -5.64
C GLY A 155 0.16 -13.04 -7.07
N ALA A 156 -0.75 -13.47 -7.95
CA ALA A 156 -0.82 -12.97 -9.33
C ALA A 156 -1.03 -11.44 -9.38
N THR A 157 -1.94 -10.90 -8.54
CA THR A 157 -2.18 -9.46 -8.51
C THR A 157 -0.99 -8.68 -7.98
N LYS A 158 -0.31 -9.19 -6.94
CA LYS A 158 0.85 -8.51 -6.33
C LYS A 158 2.07 -8.54 -7.25
N ALA A 159 2.31 -9.62 -7.97
CA ALA A 159 3.31 -9.66 -9.05
C ALA A 159 2.92 -8.74 -10.21
N GLY A 160 1.65 -8.73 -10.61
CA GLY A 160 1.12 -7.85 -11.66
C GLY A 160 1.30 -6.36 -11.35
N GLN A 161 1.15 -5.95 -10.07
CA GLN A 161 1.41 -4.58 -9.64
C GLN A 161 2.86 -4.14 -9.91
N LEU A 162 3.85 -5.04 -9.78
CA LEU A 162 5.24 -4.71 -10.11
C LEU A 162 5.47 -4.59 -11.62
N GLY A 163 4.80 -5.41 -12.43
CA GLY A 163 4.79 -5.26 -13.89
C GLY A 163 4.21 -3.91 -14.30
N PHE A 164 3.04 -3.55 -13.72
CA PHE A 164 2.41 -2.24 -13.92
C PHE A 164 3.34 -1.09 -13.51
N MET A 165 3.94 -1.15 -12.33
CA MET A 165 4.87 -0.13 -11.81
C MET A 165 6.02 0.15 -12.78
N ARG A 166 6.66 -0.92 -13.30
CA ARG A 166 7.83 -0.80 -14.20
C ARG A 166 7.51 -0.04 -15.48
N THR A 167 6.34 -0.24 -16.05
CA THR A 167 5.91 0.48 -17.26
C THR A 167 5.40 1.88 -16.92
N ALA A 168 4.57 2.01 -15.90
CA ALA A 168 4.01 3.30 -15.48
C ALA A 168 5.10 4.31 -15.09
N CYS A 169 6.19 3.87 -14.44
CA CYS A 169 7.27 4.78 -14.08
C CYS A 169 7.97 5.40 -15.29
N ILE A 170 8.08 4.66 -16.40
CA ILE A 170 8.65 5.16 -17.66
C ILE A 170 7.71 6.17 -18.32
N GLU A 171 6.42 5.83 -18.41
CA GLU A 171 5.41 6.69 -19.05
C GLU A 171 5.22 8.02 -18.32
N LEU A 172 5.33 8.00 -16.97
CA LEU A 172 5.08 9.16 -16.12
C LEU A 172 6.33 9.99 -15.82
N ALA A 173 7.53 9.48 -16.13
CA ALA A 173 8.80 10.19 -15.91
C ALA A 173 8.86 11.57 -16.59
N LYS A 174 8.26 11.71 -17.76
CA LYS A 174 8.18 13.00 -18.47
C LYS A 174 7.43 14.11 -17.70
N TYR A 175 6.69 13.75 -16.65
CA TYR A 175 5.99 14.67 -15.77
C TYR A 175 6.69 14.83 -14.41
N GLY A 176 7.89 14.25 -14.23
CA GLY A 176 8.60 14.24 -12.95
C GLY A 176 7.95 13.35 -11.87
N ILE A 177 6.99 12.48 -12.26
CA ILE A 177 6.30 11.58 -11.34
C ILE A 177 7.12 10.30 -11.18
N THR A 178 7.44 9.91 -9.94
CA THR A 178 8.05 8.61 -9.64
C THR A 178 7.00 7.59 -9.23
N VAL A 179 7.22 6.33 -9.58
CA VAL A 179 6.33 5.19 -9.23
C VAL A 179 7.18 4.09 -8.62
N ASN A 180 6.96 3.76 -7.35
CA ASN A 180 7.72 2.76 -6.62
C ASN A 180 6.77 1.84 -5.82
N ALA A 181 7.27 0.73 -5.29
CA ALA A 181 6.47 -0.19 -4.50
C ALA A 181 7.17 -0.63 -3.20
N VAL A 182 6.38 -0.78 -2.14
CA VAL A 182 6.80 -1.44 -0.90
C VAL A 182 6.25 -2.86 -0.89
N LEU A 183 7.08 -3.82 -0.49
CA LEU A 183 6.76 -5.24 -0.39
C LEU A 183 6.77 -5.67 1.08
N PRO A 184 5.63 -5.63 1.77
CA PRO A 184 5.53 -6.09 3.14
C PRO A 184 5.72 -7.61 3.25
N GLY A 185 6.43 -8.04 4.33
CA GLY A 185 6.36 -9.39 4.85
C GLY A 185 5.24 -9.55 5.88
N ASN A 186 5.50 -10.29 6.96
CA ASN A 186 4.56 -10.51 8.04
C ASN A 186 4.46 -9.29 8.95
N ILE A 187 3.35 -8.57 8.85
CA ILE A 187 3.06 -7.31 9.55
C ILE A 187 1.89 -7.50 10.51
N VAL A 188 2.02 -7.01 11.74
CA VAL A 188 0.93 -6.99 12.73
C VAL A 188 -0.18 -6.07 12.26
N THR A 189 -1.35 -6.62 12.00
CA THR A 189 -2.58 -5.91 11.66
C THR A 189 -3.72 -6.41 12.55
N GLU A 190 -4.83 -5.68 12.59
CA GLU A 190 -6.02 -6.10 13.33
C GLU A 190 -6.49 -7.50 12.90
N GLY A 191 -6.36 -7.82 11.60
CA GLY A 191 -6.68 -9.14 11.07
C GLY A 191 -5.75 -10.24 11.60
N LEU A 192 -4.45 -9.97 11.74
CA LEU A 192 -3.51 -10.91 12.33
C LEU A 192 -3.76 -11.12 13.83
N ILE A 193 -4.02 -10.05 14.56
CA ILE A 193 -4.32 -10.11 16.00
C ILE A 193 -5.55 -10.99 16.25
N SER A 194 -6.56 -10.93 15.40
CA SER A 194 -7.77 -11.75 15.53
C SER A 194 -7.54 -13.25 15.34
N MET A 195 -6.39 -13.66 14.76
CA MET A 195 -6.00 -15.08 14.57
C MET A 195 -5.36 -15.69 15.83
N GLY A 196 -5.08 -14.89 16.85
CA GLY A 196 -4.56 -15.32 18.14
C GLY A 196 -3.05 -15.19 18.29
N GLU A 197 -2.62 -15.14 19.57
CA GLU A 197 -1.22 -14.88 19.94
C GLU A 197 -0.26 -15.98 19.46
N GLU A 198 -0.66 -17.26 19.56
CA GLU A 198 0.18 -18.39 19.14
C GLU A 198 0.47 -18.38 17.63
N TYR A 199 -0.52 -17.99 16.82
CA TYR A 199 -0.31 -17.82 15.39
C TYR A 199 0.73 -16.72 15.12
N GLY A 200 0.62 -15.58 15.81
CA GLY A 200 1.60 -14.50 15.73
C GLY A 200 3.01 -14.92 16.11
N LYS A 201 3.17 -15.72 17.19
CA LYS A 201 4.47 -16.28 17.63
C LYS A 201 5.06 -17.22 16.57
N THR A 202 4.24 -18.09 16.00
CA THR A 202 4.67 -19.02 14.94
C THR A 202 5.17 -18.25 13.71
N MET A 203 4.45 -17.21 13.31
CA MET A 203 4.87 -16.37 12.20
C MET A 203 6.17 -15.60 12.51
N ALA A 204 6.32 -15.06 13.71
CA ALA A 204 7.54 -14.37 14.15
C ALA A 204 8.75 -15.30 14.17
N ALA A 205 8.56 -16.57 14.55
CA ALA A 205 9.63 -17.57 14.58
C ALA A 205 10.24 -17.83 13.19
N SER A 206 9.46 -17.65 12.11
CA SER A 206 9.92 -17.81 10.72
C SER A 206 10.69 -16.61 10.19
N VAL A 207 10.74 -15.50 10.93
CA VAL A 207 11.44 -14.26 10.53
C VAL A 207 12.82 -14.21 11.20
N PRO A 208 13.91 -13.89 10.51
CA PRO A 208 15.25 -13.75 11.12
C PRO A 208 15.28 -12.80 12.31
N LEU A 209 14.60 -11.65 12.25
CA LEU A 209 14.53 -10.72 13.38
C LEU A 209 13.67 -11.22 14.55
N LYS A 210 13.06 -12.42 14.48
CA LYS A 210 12.25 -13.07 15.53
C LYS A 210 11.08 -12.21 16.03
N LYS A 211 10.62 -11.29 15.22
CA LYS A 211 9.45 -10.44 15.47
C LYS A 211 8.72 -10.15 14.18
N LEU A 212 7.46 -9.79 14.29
CA LEU A 212 6.68 -9.25 13.19
C LEU A 212 6.97 -7.75 13.02
N GLY A 213 6.84 -7.25 11.79
CA GLY A 213 6.83 -5.81 11.55
C GLY A 213 5.55 -5.16 12.07
N VAL A 214 5.59 -3.85 12.31
CA VAL A 214 4.40 -3.04 12.60
C VAL A 214 3.98 -2.26 11.35
N VAL A 215 2.75 -1.80 11.32
CA VAL A 215 2.21 -1.10 10.13
C VAL A 215 2.98 0.18 9.79
N GLU A 216 3.57 0.81 10.78
CA GLU A 216 4.43 1.99 10.64
C GLU A 216 5.75 1.69 9.92
N ASP A 217 6.30 0.47 10.00
CA ASP A 217 7.50 0.09 9.25
C ASP A 217 7.27 0.21 7.74
N ILE A 218 6.07 -0.15 7.29
CA ILE A 218 5.64 0.03 5.90
C ILE A 218 5.41 1.51 5.60
N GLY A 219 4.84 2.24 6.55
CA GLY A 219 4.65 3.69 6.47
C GLY A 219 5.96 4.45 6.24
N TYR A 220 7.03 4.11 6.95
CA TYR A 220 8.34 4.75 6.79
C TYR A 220 8.99 4.43 5.44
N ALA A 221 8.85 3.20 4.92
CA ALA A 221 9.32 2.87 3.58
C ALA A 221 8.55 3.64 2.50
N ALA A 222 7.22 3.76 2.65
CA ALA A 222 6.39 4.57 1.78
C ALA A 222 6.74 6.06 1.85
N LEU A 223 7.02 6.58 3.05
CA LEU A 223 7.45 7.96 3.28
C LEU A 223 8.77 8.26 2.55
N TYR A 224 9.74 7.34 2.60
CA TYR A 224 10.98 7.47 1.83
C TYR A 224 10.70 7.66 0.34
N PHE A 225 9.94 6.77 -0.29
CA PHE A 225 9.60 6.89 -1.71
C PHE A 225 8.81 8.15 -2.07
N ALA A 226 8.01 8.66 -1.15
CA ALA A 226 7.24 9.88 -1.33
C ALA A 226 8.07 11.15 -1.09
N SER A 227 9.23 11.04 -0.46
CA SER A 227 10.07 12.16 -0.07
C SER A 227 10.81 12.79 -1.26
N LYS A 228 11.30 14.02 -1.07
CA LYS A 228 12.13 14.72 -2.03
C LYS A 228 13.50 14.05 -2.19
N GLU A 229 13.98 13.42 -1.13
CA GLU A 229 15.25 12.69 -1.08
C GLU A 229 15.25 11.46 -2.00
N ALA A 230 14.07 10.90 -2.35
CA ALA A 230 13.92 9.82 -3.32
C ALA A 230 13.67 10.31 -4.76
N ASN A 231 13.99 11.55 -5.07
CA ASN A 231 13.67 12.16 -6.38
C ASN A 231 14.28 11.43 -7.59
N TYR A 232 15.36 10.69 -7.40
CA TYR A 232 16.02 9.90 -8.47
C TYR A 232 15.73 8.40 -8.36
N VAL A 233 14.69 8.02 -7.59
CA VAL A 233 14.28 6.62 -7.37
C VAL A 233 12.92 6.40 -8.01
N THR A 234 12.87 5.62 -9.10
CA THR A 234 11.62 5.24 -9.76
C THR A 234 11.71 3.81 -10.32
N GLY A 235 10.58 3.10 -10.36
CA GLY A 235 10.51 1.71 -10.79
C GLY A 235 11.15 0.73 -9.80
N GLN A 236 11.39 1.15 -8.54
CA GLN A 236 12.09 0.37 -7.53
C GLN A 236 11.18 -0.21 -6.48
N THR A 237 11.68 -1.22 -5.78
CA THR A 237 10.99 -1.88 -4.67
C THR A 237 11.82 -1.83 -3.39
N ILE A 238 11.15 -1.69 -2.24
CA ILE A 238 11.74 -1.94 -0.93
C ILE A 238 10.97 -3.08 -0.28
N ILE A 239 11.70 -4.13 0.13
CA ILE A 239 11.17 -5.24 0.93
C ILE A 239 11.29 -4.85 2.39
N VAL A 240 10.18 -4.99 3.14
CA VAL A 240 10.11 -4.69 4.58
C VAL A 240 9.51 -5.92 5.26
N ASP A 241 10.36 -6.87 5.64
CA ASP A 241 9.96 -8.21 6.05
C ASP A 241 10.79 -8.82 7.19
N GLY A 242 11.73 -8.06 7.76
CA GLY A 242 12.62 -8.56 8.81
C GLY A 242 13.58 -9.65 8.36
N GLY A 243 13.80 -9.77 7.05
CA GLY A 243 14.63 -10.80 6.43
C GLY A 243 13.88 -12.11 6.12
N GLN A 244 12.56 -12.12 6.19
CA GLN A 244 11.72 -13.33 6.05
C GLN A 244 12.00 -14.12 4.77
N ILE A 245 12.35 -13.48 3.66
CA ILE A 245 12.59 -14.12 2.37
C ILE A 245 14.04 -14.63 2.18
N LEU A 246 14.95 -14.39 3.13
CA LEU A 246 16.38 -14.64 2.94
C LEU A 246 16.83 -16.03 3.33
N PRO A 247 16.32 -16.69 4.40
CA PRO A 247 16.76 -18.03 4.76
C PRO A 247 16.43 -19.05 3.67
N GLU A 248 17.42 -19.83 3.27
CA GLU A 248 17.26 -20.92 2.31
C GLU A 248 16.30 -22.01 2.83
N SER A 249 16.30 -22.23 4.15
CA SER A 249 15.44 -23.19 4.83
C SER A 249 15.19 -22.80 6.28
N LEU A 250 14.21 -23.46 6.92
CA LEU A 250 13.99 -23.32 8.38
C LEU A 250 15.18 -23.82 9.19
N GLU A 251 15.92 -24.82 8.68
CA GLU A 251 17.15 -25.31 9.31
C GLU A 251 18.25 -24.23 9.28
N ALA A 252 18.45 -23.55 8.14
CA ALA A 252 19.39 -22.42 8.06
C ALA A 252 19.00 -21.32 9.05
N LEU A 253 17.71 -21.02 9.19
CA LEU A 253 17.23 -20.05 10.17
C LEU A 253 17.45 -20.49 11.63
N ALA A 254 17.41 -21.79 11.92
CA ALA A 254 17.63 -22.34 13.26
C ALA A 254 19.11 -22.32 13.69
N GLN A 255 20.04 -22.19 12.73
CA GLN A 255 21.48 -22.12 12.99
C GLN A 255 21.98 -20.67 13.22
N ALA A 256 21.14 -19.69 12.98
CA ALA A 256 21.46 -18.26 13.16
C ALA A 256 21.09 -17.77 14.57
#